data_a63da059d0e26d6f058260c9dd1c0e41
#
_entry.id   a63da059d0e26d6f058260c9dd1c0e41
#
_cell.length_a   1.000
_cell.length_b   1.000
_cell.length_c   1.000
_cell.angle_alpha   90.00
_cell.angle_beta   90.00
_cell.angle_gamma   90.00
#
_symmetry.space_group_name_H-M   'P 1'
#
loop_
_entity.id
_entity.type
_entity.pdbx_description
1 polymer ?
#
loop_
_entity_poly.entity_id
_entity_poly.type
_entity_poly.pdbx_seq_one_letter_code
_entity_poly.pdbx_strand_id
1 'polypeptide(L)'
;MGWLDKLKRKPPKSQKWAQQLNGYTPIFSQFGTNIYASDVVQQAVKCIVDEMKKLNPTHIRYKGNDPVPINGTIQVLLNNPNPIMTTSEFLEKVMWLLLLNYNAFIFPTYYIYTNKDGTQVRIYDGLYPLKPTLVEFIEDASNRLYVKMQFEDNFETTIPYDDLIHIKYNYSVNEYMGGDVSGQPDHAPVLETLRLNQTLLEGVAKAMKASYAINGVVKYNTMLDDGKTEAAMKELETKLKNSESGFLPLDLKSEFTPLERSTQLVDEATLKFIDEKILRNWGVPLSILTGDYTKEQYAAFYQKTLEPLIISISQAFTKKLFTRRERAFGNEIKLYPKDLIFMTVDQTLEMVNMLSNTGSIYENEKRVAFGLRPLPELEGKRYMSLNWVDVDIANQYQVGNAAKNNTPPGNNGDNNGGGDDDGE
;
A
#
# COMPACT_ATOMS: atom_id res chain seq x y z
N MET A 1 21.46 -15.33 19.95
CA MET A 1 21.55 -15.88 18.59
C MET A 1 20.78 -14.94 17.67
N GLY A 2 21.46 -14.26 16.75
CA GLY A 2 20.82 -13.31 15.83
C GLY A 2 19.87 -14.01 14.85
N TRP A 3 18.89 -13.28 14.29
CA TRP A 3 17.96 -13.81 13.28
C TRP A 3 18.68 -14.31 12.02
N LEU A 4 19.83 -13.71 11.66
CA LEU A 4 20.73 -14.18 10.59
C LEU A 4 21.29 -15.57 10.86
N ASP A 5 21.53 -15.93 12.13
CA ASP A 5 22.00 -17.29 12.48
C ASP A 5 20.89 -18.33 12.30
N LYS A 6 19.62 -17.93 12.47
CA LYS A 6 18.45 -18.79 12.17
C LYS A 6 18.30 -19.02 10.66
N LEU A 7 18.68 -18.03 9.83
CA LEU A 7 18.68 -18.13 8.37
C LEU A 7 19.82 -19.04 7.84
N LYS A 8 20.95 -19.13 8.55
CA LYS A 8 22.12 -19.95 8.21
C LYS A 8 21.93 -21.45 8.51
N ARG A 9 20.71 -21.96 8.47
CA ARG A 9 20.48 -23.40 8.67
C ARG A 9 21.13 -24.21 7.55
N LYS A 10 21.88 -25.24 7.92
CA LYS A 10 22.45 -26.14 6.91
C LYS A 10 21.29 -26.81 6.15
N PRO A 11 21.38 -26.84 4.81
CA PRO A 11 20.42 -27.57 4.00
C PRO A 11 20.35 -29.05 4.39
N PRO A 12 19.18 -29.68 4.29
CA PRO A 12 19.06 -31.10 4.55
C PRO A 12 19.97 -31.91 3.62
N LYS A 13 20.52 -33.02 4.11
CA LYS A 13 21.44 -33.88 3.35
C LYS A 13 20.87 -34.46 2.03
N SER A 14 19.54 -34.35 1.82
CA SER A 14 18.82 -34.78 0.62
C SER A 14 18.99 -33.86 -0.59
N GLN A 15 19.63 -32.71 -0.46
CA GLN A 15 19.79 -31.73 -1.56
C GLN A 15 20.63 -32.23 -2.76
N LYS A 16 21.33 -33.37 -2.65
CA LYS A 16 22.04 -33.93 -3.80
C LYS A 16 21.14 -34.31 -4.99
N TRP A 17 19.82 -34.33 -4.79
CA TRP A 17 18.83 -34.75 -5.78
C TRP A 17 17.76 -33.63 -6.02
N ALA A 18 18.05 -32.39 -5.64
CA ALA A 18 17.12 -31.29 -5.84
C ALA A 18 17.04 -30.91 -7.33
N GLN A 19 15.82 -30.81 -7.82
CA GLN A 19 15.53 -30.38 -9.18
C GLN A 19 15.21 -28.89 -9.19
N GLN A 20 15.85 -28.15 -10.09
CA GLN A 20 15.54 -26.75 -10.33
C GLN A 20 14.24 -26.61 -11.12
N LEU A 21 13.28 -25.86 -10.61
CA LEU A 21 11.93 -25.75 -11.19
C LEU A 21 11.72 -24.50 -12.07
N ASN A 22 12.43 -23.41 -11.80
CA ASN A 22 12.21 -22.14 -12.47
C ASN A 22 13.44 -21.53 -13.16
N GLY A 23 14.56 -22.25 -13.20
CA GLY A 23 15.81 -21.72 -13.75
C GLY A 23 16.45 -20.66 -12.82
N TYR A 24 17.60 -20.18 -13.22
CA TYR A 24 18.33 -19.12 -12.52
C TYR A 24 17.71 -17.77 -12.86
N THR A 25 16.93 -17.22 -11.93
CA THR A 25 16.15 -16.00 -12.17
C THR A 25 16.58 -14.91 -11.21
N PRO A 26 17.22 -13.83 -11.69
CA PRO A 26 17.48 -12.65 -10.85
C PRO A 26 16.14 -11.97 -10.53
N ILE A 27 15.79 -11.83 -9.25
CA ILE A 27 14.58 -11.10 -8.83
C ILE A 27 14.76 -9.61 -9.01
N PHE A 28 15.99 -9.12 -8.75
CA PHE A 28 16.33 -7.72 -8.92
C PHE A 28 17.12 -7.56 -10.22
N SER A 29 16.41 -7.42 -11.36
CA SER A 29 17.06 -7.10 -12.61
C SER A 29 17.65 -5.68 -12.59
N GLN A 30 18.65 -5.41 -13.41
CA GLN A 30 19.20 -4.05 -13.61
C GLN A 30 18.11 -3.05 -14.02
N PHE A 31 17.00 -3.51 -14.59
CA PHE A 31 15.85 -2.69 -14.92
C PHE A 31 15.13 -2.14 -13.69
N GLY A 32 15.09 -2.88 -12.57
CA GLY A 32 14.53 -2.38 -11.32
C GLY A 32 15.16 -1.06 -10.90
N THR A 33 16.47 -0.94 -10.93
CA THR A 33 17.17 0.29 -10.54
C THR A 33 16.91 1.46 -11.49
N ASN A 34 16.76 1.23 -12.78
CA ASN A 34 16.53 2.29 -13.77
C ASN A 34 15.10 2.84 -13.74
N ILE A 35 14.11 1.97 -13.48
CA ILE A 35 12.71 2.41 -13.36
C ILE A 35 12.52 3.28 -12.11
N TYR A 36 13.23 2.95 -11.03
CA TYR A 36 13.18 3.72 -9.78
C TYR A 36 13.94 5.03 -9.83
N ALA A 37 14.78 5.26 -10.83
CA ALA A 37 15.34 6.57 -11.08
C ALA A 37 14.29 7.58 -11.59
N SER A 38 13.12 7.09 -12.06
CA SER A 38 12.00 7.96 -12.43
C SER A 38 11.24 8.42 -11.18
N ASP A 39 11.14 9.72 -11.01
CA ASP A 39 10.40 10.38 -9.95
C ASP A 39 8.91 10.03 -9.97
N VAL A 40 8.31 9.95 -11.16
CA VAL A 40 6.88 9.58 -11.35
C VAL A 40 6.60 8.17 -10.84
N VAL A 41 7.50 7.22 -11.10
CA VAL A 41 7.38 5.85 -10.59
C VAL A 41 7.49 5.81 -9.06
N GLN A 42 8.48 6.52 -8.52
CA GLN A 42 8.64 6.60 -7.06
C GLN A 42 7.42 7.21 -6.39
N GLN A 43 6.85 8.26 -6.97
CA GLN A 43 5.63 8.89 -6.45
C GLN A 43 4.43 7.94 -6.50
N ALA A 44 4.25 7.19 -7.61
CA ALA A 44 3.16 6.20 -7.72
C ALA A 44 3.28 5.10 -6.67
N VAL A 45 4.47 4.48 -6.57
CA VAL A 45 4.71 3.41 -5.59
C VAL A 45 4.57 3.93 -4.17
N LYS A 46 5.14 5.11 -3.86
CA LYS A 46 5.03 5.74 -2.54
C LYS A 46 3.58 6.01 -2.16
N CYS A 47 2.76 6.48 -3.09
CA CYS A 47 1.34 6.73 -2.85
C CYS A 47 0.61 5.47 -2.35
N ILE A 48 0.84 4.32 -3.00
CA ILE A 48 0.27 3.03 -2.56
C ILE A 48 0.85 2.61 -1.21
N VAL A 49 2.18 2.71 -1.05
CA VAL A 49 2.88 2.31 0.17
C VAL A 49 2.42 3.14 1.37
N ASP A 50 2.23 4.44 1.20
CA ASP A 50 1.78 5.35 2.26
C ASP A 50 0.36 5.02 2.75
N GLU A 51 -0.50 4.51 1.87
CA GLU A 51 -1.82 4.00 2.28
C GLU A 51 -1.71 2.62 2.96
N MET A 52 -0.91 1.72 2.42
CA MET A 52 -0.77 0.36 2.94
C MET A 52 -0.10 0.31 4.32
N LYS A 53 0.85 1.19 4.62
CA LYS A 53 1.51 1.24 5.95
C LYS A 53 0.61 1.74 7.08
N LYS A 54 -0.55 2.33 6.76
CA LYS A 54 -1.57 2.74 7.74
C LYS A 54 -2.41 1.56 8.23
N LEU A 55 -2.35 0.40 7.58
CA LEU A 55 -3.14 -0.77 7.92
C LEU A 55 -2.73 -1.35 9.28
N ASN A 56 -3.72 -1.88 9.97
CA ASN A 56 -3.54 -2.57 11.24
C ASN A 56 -3.79 -4.08 11.08
N PRO A 57 -2.72 -4.92 11.02
CA PRO A 57 -2.88 -6.37 10.96
C PRO A 57 -3.50 -6.89 12.27
N THR A 58 -4.62 -7.56 12.16
CA THR A 58 -5.36 -8.07 13.33
C THR A 58 -5.61 -9.56 13.19
N HIS A 59 -5.30 -10.32 14.24
CA HIS A 59 -5.68 -11.71 14.36
C HIS A 59 -7.13 -11.79 14.80
N ILE A 60 -7.98 -12.36 13.96
CA ILE A 60 -9.38 -12.62 14.26
C ILE A 60 -9.69 -14.11 14.28
N ARG A 61 -10.75 -14.47 14.98
CA ARG A 61 -11.32 -15.80 14.92
C ARG A 61 -12.84 -15.70 14.78
N TYR A 62 -13.39 -16.39 13.82
CA TYR A 62 -14.83 -16.44 13.64
C TYR A 62 -15.50 -17.29 14.71
N LYS A 63 -16.51 -16.73 15.38
CA LYS A 63 -17.48 -17.43 16.24
C LYS A 63 -18.83 -17.39 15.54
N GLY A 64 -19.18 -18.47 14.83
CA GLY A 64 -20.28 -18.41 13.87
C GLY A 64 -19.91 -17.48 12.72
N ASN A 65 -20.68 -16.41 12.49
CA ASN A 65 -20.42 -15.40 11.47
C ASN A 65 -19.67 -14.16 11.99
N ASP A 66 -19.45 -14.04 13.31
CA ASP A 66 -18.88 -12.86 13.92
C ASP A 66 -17.35 -12.96 14.03
N PRO A 67 -16.59 -12.03 13.42
CA PRO A 67 -15.15 -11.95 13.59
C PRO A 67 -14.80 -11.36 14.97
N VAL A 68 -14.13 -12.14 15.81
CA VAL A 68 -13.72 -11.73 17.15
C VAL A 68 -12.19 -11.54 17.16
N PRO A 69 -11.66 -10.37 17.54
CA PRO A 69 -10.23 -10.14 17.71
C PRO A 69 -9.64 -11.05 18.79
N ILE A 70 -8.48 -11.60 18.54
CA ILE A 70 -7.77 -12.50 19.47
C ILE A 70 -6.43 -11.84 19.87
N ASN A 71 -6.31 -11.52 21.14
CA ASN A 71 -5.08 -11.00 21.73
C ASN A 71 -4.17 -12.16 22.16
N GLY A 72 -3.49 -12.79 21.20
CA GLY A 72 -2.57 -13.91 21.42
C GLY A 72 -1.16 -13.61 20.93
N THR A 73 -0.30 -14.62 20.93
CA THR A 73 1.10 -14.51 20.47
C THR A 73 1.22 -13.99 19.05
N ILE A 74 0.28 -14.36 18.17
CA ILE A 74 0.24 -13.88 16.78
C ILE A 74 -0.09 -12.37 16.75
N GLN A 75 -1.02 -11.87 17.57
CA GLN A 75 -1.31 -10.43 17.62
C GLN A 75 -0.10 -9.63 18.15
N VAL A 76 0.59 -10.16 19.15
CA VAL A 76 1.83 -9.53 19.65
C VAL A 76 2.90 -9.47 18.55
N LEU A 77 3.05 -10.54 17.78
CA LEU A 77 3.96 -10.59 16.63
C LEU A 77 3.57 -9.59 15.53
N LEU A 78 2.28 -9.43 15.24
CA LEU A 78 1.79 -8.47 14.24
C LEU A 78 2.01 -7.02 14.68
N ASN A 79 1.86 -6.73 15.98
CA ASN A 79 2.10 -5.41 16.55
C ASN A 79 3.60 -5.08 16.66
N ASN A 80 4.45 -6.11 16.80
CA ASN A 80 5.90 -5.98 16.94
C ASN A 80 6.57 -7.02 16.05
N PRO A 81 6.66 -6.79 14.72
CA PRO A 81 7.11 -7.79 13.77
C PRO A 81 8.56 -8.22 13.99
N ASN A 82 9.42 -7.32 14.45
CA ASN A 82 10.79 -7.61 14.83
C ASN A 82 11.38 -6.46 15.68
N PRO A 83 12.55 -6.66 16.33
CA PRO A 83 13.15 -5.63 17.20
C PRO A 83 13.62 -4.37 16.49
N ILE A 84 13.68 -4.36 15.15
CA ILE A 84 14.27 -3.27 14.35
C ILE A 84 13.18 -2.38 13.74
N MET A 85 11.98 -2.95 13.48
CA MET A 85 10.94 -2.29 12.69
C MET A 85 9.62 -2.25 13.47
N THR A 86 8.95 -1.12 13.41
CA THR A 86 7.54 -1.01 13.77
C THR A 86 6.66 -1.71 12.73
N THR A 87 5.40 -1.96 13.04
CA THR A 87 4.45 -2.55 12.08
C THR A 87 4.33 -1.72 10.80
N SER A 88 4.31 -0.39 10.93
CA SER A 88 4.22 0.53 9.79
C SER A 88 5.46 0.43 8.88
N GLU A 89 6.67 0.46 9.46
CA GLU A 89 7.94 0.30 8.72
C GLU A 89 8.08 -1.08 8.08
N PHE A 90 7.59 -2.10 8.78
CA PHE A 90 7.57 -3.47 8.26
C PHE A 90 6.65 -3.56 7.02
N LEU A 91 5.42 -3.05 7.10
CA LEU A 91 4.49 -3.02 5.98
C LEU A 91 5.03 -2.16 4.83
N GLU A 92 5.61 -1.00 5.13
CA GLU A 92 6.27 -0.15 4.15
C GLU A 92 7.32 -0.93 3.36
N LYS A 93 8.24 -1.60 4.06
CA LYS A 93 9.30 -2.39 3.42
C LYS A 93 8.75 -3.56 2.60
N VAL A 94 7.75 -4.28 3.11
CA VAL A 94 7.11 -5.38 2.39
C VAL A 94 6.45 -4.89 1.12
N MET A 95 5.75 -3.74 1.18
CA MET A 95 5.07 -3.15 0.03
C MET A 95 6.05 -2.64 -1.03
N TRP A 96 7.14 -1.98 -0.62
CA TRP A 96 8.20 -1.61 -1.54
C TRP A 96 8.75 -2.84 -2.27
N LEU A 97 9.10 -3.90 -1.56
CA LEU A 97 9.59 -5.14 -2.16
C LEU A 97 8.57 -5.76 -3.13
N LEU A 98 7.30 -5.77 -2.74
CA LEU A 98 6.23 -6.35 -3.55
C LEU A 98 5.99 -5.60 -4.85
N LEU A 99 5.86 -4.27 -4.79
CA LEU A 99 5.56 -3.45 -5.96
C LEU A 99 6.76 -3.33 -6.92
N LEU A 100 7.97 -3.42 -6.37
CA LEU A 100 9.20 -3.31 -7.15
C LEU A 100 9.58 -4.64 -7.83
N ASN A 101 9.39 -5.76 -7.15
CA ASN A 101 9.90 -7.05 -7.62
C ASN A 101 8.77 -8.05 -7.94
N TYR A 102 7.51 -7.62 -7.79
CA TYR A 102 6.31 -8.44 -7.90
C TYR A 102 6.30 -9.67 -6.99
N ASN A 103 7.32 -9.78 -6.16
CA ASN A 103 7.50 -10.85 -5.18
C ASN A 103 8.06 -10.28 -3.88
N ALA A 104 7.42 -10.57 -2.76
CA ALA A 104 7.92 -10.22 -1.45
C ALA A 104 8.05 -11.49 -0.61
N PHE A 105 9.24 -11.69 -0.06
CA PHE A 105 9.55 -12.83 0.81
C PHE A 105 9.75 -12.34 2.24
N ILE A 106 9.07 -12.99 3.18
CA ILE A 106 9.19 -12.69 4.60
C ILE A 106 9.59 -13.99 5.30
N PHE A 107 10.65 -13.93 6.09
CA PHE A 107 11.11 -15.06 6.91
C PHE A 107 10.55 -14.93 8.32
N PRO A 108 9.59 -15.78 8.73
CA PRO A 108 9.14 -15.86 10.10
C PRO A 108 10.16 -16.68 10.93
N THR A 109 10.66 -16.09 11.99
CA THR A 109 11.44 -16.83 12.98
C THR A 109 10.50 -17.44 14.00
N TYR A 110 10.85 -18.64 14.49
CA TYR A 110 10.05 -19.36 15.48
C TYR A 110 10.93 -20.26 16.36
N TYR A 111 10.40 -20.64 17.50
CA TYR A 111 10.91 -21.72 18.33
C TYR A 111 9.82 -22.79 18.52
N ILE A 112 10.27 -24.02 18.79
CA ILE A 112 9.36 -25.14 19.02
C ILE A 112 9.10 -25.20 20.52
N TYR A 113 7.83 -25.07 20.89
CA TYR A 113 7.35 -25.29 22.25
C TYR A 113 6.69 -26.66 22.32
N THR A 114 7.07 -27.46 23.33
CA THR A 114 6.46 -28.77 23.58
C THR A 114 5.47 -28.63 24.73
N ASN A 115 4.20 -28.85 24.45
CA ASN A 115 3.14 -28.84 25.44
C ASN A 115 3.30 -30.01 26.45
N LYS A 116 2.55 -29.95 27.53
CA LYS A 116 2.56 -31.03 28.58
C LYS A 116 2.09 -32.39 28.04
N ASP A 117 1.32 -32.40 26.97
CA ASP A 117 0.81 -33.59 26.26
C ASP A 117 1.81 -34.13 25.22
N GLY A 118 3.01 -33.54 25.11
CA GLY A 118 4.02 -33.90 24.13
C GLY A 118 3.83 -33.30 22.75
N THR A 119 2.74 -32.54 22.51
CA THR A 119 2.49 -31.88 21.23
C THR A 119 3.45 -30.73 21.01
N GLN A 120 4.11 -30.71 19.86
CA GLN A 120 5.01 -29.62 19.46
C GLN A 120 4.25 -28.55 18.70
N VAL A 121 4.39 -27.31 19.16
CA VAL A 121 3.78 -26.12 18.54
C VAL A 121 4.86 -25.13 18.14
N ARG A 122 4.74 -24.53 16.97
CA ARG A 122 5.62 -23.43 16.55
C ARG A 122 5.12 -22.13 17.17
N ILE A 123 5.98 -21.44 17.88
CA ILE A 123 5.72 -20.09 18.38
C ILE A 123 6.60 -19.13 17.59
N TYR A 124 5.95 -18.26 16.82
CA TYR A 124 6.62 -17.26 16.01
C TYR A 124 7.08 -16.09 16.90
N ASP A 125 8.32 -15.63 16.69
CA ASP A 125 8.96 -14.56 17.49
C ASP A 125 9.51 -13.41 16.64
N GLY A 126 9.41 -13.48 15.31
CA GLY A 126 9.83 -12.39 14.43
C GLY A 126 9.41 -12.59 12.97
N LEU A 127 9.24 -11.47 12.25
CA LEU A 127 8.96 -11.40 10.82
C LEU A 127 10.02 -10.53 10.15
N TYR A 128 10.80 -11.08 9.22
CA TYR A 128 11.90 -10.38 8.56
C TYR A 128 11.70 -10.34 7.05
N PRO A 129 11.42 -9.17 6.45
CA PRO A 129 11.38 -9.03 5.00
C PRO A 129 12.76 -9.25 4.40
N LEU A 130 12.86 -10.18 3.44
CA LEU A 130 14.09 -10.55 2.76
C LEU A 130 14.23 -9.79 1.44
N LYS A 131 15.47 -9.41 1.10
CA LYS A 131 15.82 -8.79 -0.18
C LYS A 131 16.89 -9.65 -0.88
N PRO A 132 16.53 -10.83 -1.42
CA PRO A 132 17.47 -11.65 -2.19
C PRO A 132 17.75 -11.00 -3.54
N THR A 133 18.95 -11.22 -4.07
CA THR A 133 19.34 -10.85 -5.44
C THR A 133 18.94 -11.91 -6.45
N LEU A 134 18.93 -13.19 -6.01
CA LEU A 134 18.53 -14.33 -6.83
C LEU A 134 17.67 -15.29 -6.01
N VAL A 135 16.68 -15.87 -6.68
CA VAL A 135 15.81 -16.90 -6.09
C VAL A 135 15.66 -18.07 -7.05
N GLU A 136 15.85 -19.26 -6.52
CA GLU A 136 15.61 -20.52 -7.22
C GLU A 136 14.64 -21.38 -6.42
N PHE A 137 13.65 -21.94 -7.10
CA PHE A 137 12.79 -22.96 -6.50
C PHE A 137 13.33 -24.34 -6.81
N ILE A 138 13.47 -25.14 -5.77
CA ILE A 138 14.10 -26.47 -5.82
C ILE A 138 13.15 -27.46 -5.16
N GLU A 139 12.97 -28.60 -5.79
CA GLU A 139 12.22 -29.73 -5.22
C GLU A 139 13.16 -30.84 -4.82
N ASP A 140 12.99 -31.41 -3.64
CA ASP A 140 13.78 -32.58 -3.20
C ASP A 140 13.15 -33.89 -3.69
N ALA A 141 13.85 -35.00 -3.49
CA ALA A 141 13.38 -36.34 -3.85
C ALA A 141 12.06 -36.76 -3.14
N SER A 142 11.63 -36.02 -2.14
CA SER A 142 10.37 -36.24 -1.40
C SER A 142 9.26 -35.27 -1.83
N ASN A 143 9.41 -34.61 -2.96
CA ASN A 143 8.51 -33.56 -3.49
C ASN A 143 8.28 -32.40 -2.50
N ARG A 144 9.29 -32.06 -1.70
CA ARG A 144 9.23 -30.88 -0.85
C ARG A 144 9.88 -29.71 -1.54
N LEU A 145 9.16 -28.60 -1.53
CA LEU A 145 9.60 -27.36 -2.17
C LEU A 145 10.53 -26.56 -1.23
N TYR A 146 11.65 -26.15 -1.77
CA TYR A 146 12.65 -25.28 -1.13
C TYR A 146 12.88 -24.04 -1.98
N VAL A 147 13.32 -22.97 -1.35
CA VAL A 147 13.74 -21.74 -2.01
C VAL A 147 15.20 -21.49 -1.67
N LYS A 148 16.04 -21.52 -2.69
CA LYS A 148 17.43 -21.09 -2.60
C LYS A 148 17.49 -19.61 -2.90
N MET A 149 18.06 -18.83 -2.00
CA MET A 149 18.20 -17.39 -2.10
C MET A 149 19.67 -17.00 -2.02
N GLN A 150 20.07 -16.06 -2.87
CA GLN A 150 21.36 -15.39 -2.83
C GLN A 150 21.15 -13.92 -2.47
N PHE A 151 22.01 -13.36 -1.66
CA PHE A 151 22.01 -11.97 -1.21
C PHE A 151 23.23 -11.21 -1.74
N GLU A 152 23.22 -9.87 -1.60
CA GLU A 152 24.25 -8.98 -2.14
C GLU A 152 25.68 -9.38 -1.70
N ASP A 153 25.86 -9.90 -0.49
CA ASP A 153 27.16 -10.34 0.04
C ASP A 153 27.59 -11.76 -0.42
N ASN A 154 27.02 -12.26 -1.52
CA ASN A 154 27.17 -13.66 -1.97
C ASN A 154 26.79 -14.71 -0.91
N PHE A 155 26.07 -14.29 0.13
CA PHE A 155 25.51 -15.23 1.10
C PHE A 155 24.36 -15.99 0.45
N GLU A 156 24.46 -17.30 0.46
CA GLU A 156 23.43 -18.20 -0.05
C GLU A 156 22.76 -18.96 1.09
N THR A 157 21.46 -19.13 1.01
CA THR A 157 20.70 -19.95 1.94
C THR A 157 19.59 -20.70 1.22
N THR A 158 19.23 -21.87 1.74
CA THR A 158 18.09 -22.64 1.22
C THR A 158 17.10 -22.85 2.35
N ILE A 159 15.87 -22.43 2.13
CA ILE A 159 14.80 -22.40 3.11
C ILE A 159 13.65 -23.26 2.60
N PRO A 160 13.02 -24.12 3.42
CA PRO A 160 11.77 -24.77 3.05
C PRO A 160 10.71 -23.71 2.67
N TYR A 161 10.02 -23.89 1.57
CA TYR A 161 8.99 -22.94 1.13
C TYR A 161 7.87 -22.79 2.17
N ASP A 162 7.62 -23.85 2.95
CA ASP A 162 6.64 -23.79 4.05
C ASP A 162 7.07 -22.89 5.21
N ASP A 163 8.36 -22.59 5.32
CA ASP A 163 8.89 -21.68 6.34
C ASP A 163 9.05 -20.23 5.84
N LEU A 164 8.45 -19.90 4.67
CA LEU A 164 8.45 -18.56 4.08
C LEU A 164 7.04 -18.05 3.87
N ILE A 165 6.79 -16.78 4.16
CA ILE A 165 5.62 -16.06 3.67
C ILE A 165 6.04 -15.46 2.32
N HIS A 166 5.37 -15.85 1.26
CA HIS A 166 5.60 -15.35 -0.10
C HIS A 166 4.33 -14.67 -0.61
N ILE A 167 4.44 -13.39 -0.90
CA ILE A 167 3.38 -12.57 -1.46
C ILE A 167 3.73 -12.31 -2.92
N LYS A 168 2.79 -12.55 -3.81
CA LYS A 168 2.94 -12.36 -5.26
C LYS A 168 2.08 -11.21 -5.74
N TYR A 169 2.61 -10.43 -6.65
CA TYR A 169 1.90 -9.35 -7.33
C TYR A 169 1.84 -9.62 -8.82
N ASN A 170 0.70 -9.32 -9.44
CA ASN A 170 0.36 -9.62 -10.81
C ASN A 170 0.32 -11.13 -11.16
N TYR A 171 -0.47 -11.44 -12.18
CA TYR A 171 -0.55 -12.79 -12.74
C TYR A 171 0.77 -13.14 -13.42
N SER A 172 1.22 -14.37 -13.23
CA SER A 172 2.34 -14.97 -13.95
C SER A 172 1.99 -16.34 -14.46
N VAL A 173 2.52 -16.70 -15.62
CA VAL A 173 2.50 -18.08 -16.13
C VAL A 173 3.40 -18.98 -15.26
N ASN A 174 4.38 -18.38 -14.57
CA ASN A 174 5.20 -19.06 -13.58
C ASN A 174 4.39 -19.27 -12.29
N GLU A 175 4.11 -20.50 -11.92
CA GLU A 175 3.31 -20.82 -10.72
C GLU A 175 4.01 -20.43 -9.41
N TYR A 176 5.34 -20.32 -9.42
CA TYR A 176 6.15 -20.04 -8.24
C TYR A 176 6.34 -18.55 -7.97
N MET A 177 6.31 -17.70 -9.01
CA MET A 177 6.64 -16.28 -8.92
C MET A 177 5.50 -15.41 -9.47
N GLY A 178 5.41 -14.17 -9.02
CA GLY A 178 4.64 -13.11 -9.69
C GLY A 178 5.46 -12.49 -10.81
N GLY A 179 4.82 -11.87 -11.81
CA GLY A 179 5.50 -11.20 -12.91
C GLY A 179 5.41 -11.93 -14.25
N ASP A 180 6.48 -11.88 -15.04
CA ASP A 180 6.58 -12.57 -16.34
C ASP A 180 6.83 -14.09 -16.19
N VAL A 181 7.04 -14.78 -17.32
CA VAL A 181 7.34 -16.23 -17.34
C VAL A 181 8.58 -16.58 -16.50
N SER A 182 9.54 -15.68 -16.43
CA SER A 182 10.77 -15.84 -15.64
C SER A 182 10.61 -15.41 -14.17
N GLY A 183 9.44 -14.91 -13.77
CA GLY A 183 9.22 -14.37 -12.43
C GLY A 183 9.81 -12.97 -12.23
N GLN A 184 10.08 -12.26 -13.33
CA GLN A 184 10.54 -10.88 -13.31
C GLN A 184 9.38 -9.90 -13.46
N PRO A 185 9.48 -8.69 -12.89
CA PRO A 185 8.50 -7.66 -13.15
C PRO A 185 8.40 -7.35 -14.65
N ASP A 186 7.20 -7.45 -15.21
CA ASP A 186 6.94 -7.06 -16.59
C ASP A 186 6.78 -5.55 -16.69
N HIS A 187 7.91 -4.86 -16.73
CA HIS A 187 7.98 -3.40 -16.87
C HIS A 187 8.15 -2.94 -18.32
N ALA A 188 8.22 -3.85 -19.28
CA ALA A 188 8.48 -3.50 -20.69
C ALA A 188 7.53 -2.41 -21.23
N PRO A 189 6.19 -2.47 -21.01
CA PRO A 189 5.28 -1.43 -21.47
C PRO A 189 5.53 -0.06 -20.83
N VAL A 190 5.96 -0.04 -19.57
CA VAL A 190 6.24 1.19 -18.82
C VAL A 190 7.60 1.76 -19.20
N LEU A 191 8.61 0.91 -19.42
CA LEU A 191 9.96 1.32 -19.81
C LEU A 191 9.96 2.16 -21.09
N GLU A 192 9.17 1.77 -22.07
CA GLU A 192 9.07 2.52 -23.33
C GLU A 192 8.47 3.92 -23.09
N THR A 193 7.44 3.99 -22.24
CA THR A 193 6.85 5.28 -21.86
C THR A 193 7.80 6.14 -21.04
N LEU A 194 8.59 5.55 -20.15
CA LEU A 194 9.61 6.26 -19.36
C LEU A 194 10.75 6.79 -20.23
N ARG A 195 11.21 6.02 -21.21
CA ARG A 195 12.21 6.48 -22.20
C ARG A 195 11.69 7.66 -23.03
N LEU A 196 10.40 7.59 -23.43
CA LEU A 196 9.77 8.70 -24.12
C LEU A 196 9.71 9.96 -23.22
N ASN A 197 9.29 9.80 -21.95
CA ASN A 197 9.27 10.91 -20.98
C ASN A 197 10.65 11.56 -20.82
N GLN A 198 11.67 10.75 -20.60
CA GLN A 198 13.05 11.23 -20.49
C GLN A 198 13.50 11.99 -21.75
N THR A 199 13.22 11.44 -22.93
CA THR A 199 13.57 12.07 -24.22
C THR A 199 12.88 13.42 -24.38
N LEU A 200 11.63 13.53 -23.98
CA LEU A 200 10.87 14.79 -24.04
C LEU A 200 11.43 15.83 -23.06
N LEU A 201 11.73 15.43 -21.80
CA LEU A 201 12.35 16.31 -20.81
C LEU A 201 13.73 16.80 -21.27
N GLU A 202 14.55 15.93 -21.87
CA GLU A 202 15.82 16.32 -22.48
C GLU A 202 15.61 17.28 -23.68
N GLY A 203 14.56 17.04 -24.47
CA GLY A 203 14.17 17.92 -25.57
C GLY A 203 13.79 19.32 -25.08
N VAL A 204 12.96 19.39 -24.02
CA VAL A 204 12.59 20.66 -23.36
C VAL A 204 13.82 21.37 -22.80
N ALA A 205 14.73 20.66 -22.13
CA ALA A 205 15.96 21.23 -21.59
C ALA A 205 16.88 21.77 -22.70
N LYS A 206 17.00 21.06 -23.84
CA LYS A 206 17.75 21.52 -25.00
C LYS A 206 17.11 22.74 -25.66
N ALA A 207 15.77 22.72 -25.79
CA ALA A 207 14.99 23.83 -26.33
C ALA A 207 15.13 25.09 -25.47
N MET A 208 15.07 24.96 -24.15
CA MET A 208 15.29 26.06 -23.20
C MET A 208 16.72 26.62 -23.35
N LYS A 209 17.75 25.76 -23.36
CA LYS A 209 19.11 26.22 -23.58
C LYS A 209 19.30 26.93 -24.94
N ALA A 210 18.63 26.44 -25.98
CA ALA A 210 18.68 27.04 -27.30
C ALA A 210 17.92 28.38 -27.35
N SER A 211 16.87 28.58 -26.56
CA SER A 211 16.11 29.84 -26.50
C SER A 211 16.92 30.98 -25.84
N TYR A 212 17.85 30.65 -24.95
CA TYR A 212 18.77 31.64 -24.36
C TYR A 212 20.01 31.87 -25.19
N ALA A 213 20.29 31.05 -26.22
CA ALA A 213 21.41 31.23 -27.12
C ALA A 213 21.02 32.18 -28.27
N ILE A 214 21.77 33.20 -28.46
CA ILE A 214 21.63 34.08 -29.65
C ILE A 214 22.07 33.27 -30.86
N ASN A 215 21.11 32.78 -31.64
CA ASN A 215 21.37 32.03 -32.86
C ASN A 215 21.15 32.95 -34.07
N GLY A 216 22.16 33.17 -34.84
CA GLY A 216 22.09 33.97 -36.06
C GLY A 216 23.27 33.69 -36.98
N VAL A 217 23.15 34.17 -38.20
CA VAL A 217 24.25 34.12 -39.16
C VAL A 217 24.93 35.50 -39.19
N VAL A 218 26.22 35.52 -38.99
CA VAL A 218 27.01 36.73 -39.15
C VAL A 218 27.61 36.70 -40.53
N LYS A 219 27.18 37.64 -41.36
CA LYS A 219 27.66 37.82 -42.73
C LYS A 219 28.74 38.88 -42.73
N TYR A 220 29.94 38.54 -43.21
CA TYR A 220 31.03 39.49 -43.43
C TYR A 220 31.01 39.94 -44.87
N ASN A 221 31.01 41.26 -45.12
CA ASN A 221 30.99 41.84 -46.47
C ASN A 221 32.40 41.95 -47.09
N THR A 222 33.35 41.21 -46.55
CA THR A 222 34.72 41.11 -47.04
C THR A 222 35.14 39.68 -47.21
N MET A 223 35.90 39.31 -48.24
CA MET A 223 36.55 38.02 -48.38
C MET A 223 37.49 37.80 -47.20
N LEU A 224 37.19 36.86 -46.34
CA LEU A 224 38.06 36.43 -45.26
C LEU A 224 38.78 35.15 -45.72
N ASP A 225 40.07 35.09 -45.47
CA ASP A 225 40.88 33.88 -45.58
C ASP A 225 40.55 32.90 -44.47
N ASP A 226 40.69 31.58 -44.68
CA ASP A 226 40.27 30.58 -43.75
C ASP A 226 40.74 30.79 -42.29
N GLY A 227 41.98 31.19 -42.11
CA GLY A 227 42.55 31.50 -40.79
C GLY A 227 41.96 32.75 -40.12
N LYS A 228 41.49 33.74 -40.90
CA LYS A 228 40.85 34.96 -40.39
C LYS A 228 39.39 34.70 -40.03
N THR A 229 38.72 33.75 -40.66
CA THR A 229 37.36 33.34 -40.39
C THR A 229 37.29 32.67 -39.02
N GLU A 230 38.23 31.81 -38.71
CA GLU A 230 38.32 31.10 -37.42
C GLU A 230 38.64 32.06 -36.26
N ALA A 231 39.53 33.03 -36.47
CA ALA A 231 39.82 34.06 -35.48
C ALA A 231 38.64 34.99 -35.21
N ALA A 232 37.91 35.39 -36.24
CA ALA A 232 36.72 36.23 -36.13
C ALA A 232 35.57 35.47 -35.40
N MET A 233 35.41 34.17 -35.66
CA MET A 233 34.43 33.33 -35.01
C MET A 233 34.74 33.16 -33.51
N LYS A 234 35.98 32.96 -33.15
CA LYS A 234 36.45 32.86 -31.76
C LYS A 234 36.29 34.18 -30.99
N GLU A 235 36.53 35.32 -31.64
CA GLU A 235 36.31 36.64 -31.07
C GLU A 235 34.84 36.90 -30.84
N LEU A 236 33.95 36.50 -31.75
CA LEU A 236 32.50 36.60 -31.64
C LEU A 236 31.97 35.75 -30.52
N GLU A 237 32.40 34.48 -30.40
CA GLU A 237 32.05 33.59 -29.30
C GLU A 237 32.47 34.17 -27.93
N THR A 238 33.64 34.79 -27.87
CA THR A 238 34.12 35.43 -26.63
C THR A 238 33.27 36.64 -26.27
N LYS A 239 32.88 37.45 -27.23
CA LYS A 239 31.98 38.60 -27.04
C LYS A 239 30.57 38.15 -26.64
N LEU A 240 30.04 37.06 -27.21
CA LEU A 240 28.75 36.46 -26.85
C LEU A 240 28.77 35.91 -25.43
N LYS A 241 29.82 35.21 -25.03
CA LYS A 241 29.98 34.65 -23.67
C LYS A 241 30.09 35.73 -22.59
N ASN A 242 30.68 36.88 -22.92
CA ASN A 242 30.89 37.98 -21.98
C ASN A 242 29.80 39.05 -22.01
N SER A 243 28.78 38.90 -22.86
CA SER A 243 27.68 39.85 -22.98
C SER A 243 26.53 39.44 -22.02
N GLU A 244 26.50 40.01 -20.83
CA GLU A 244 25.38 39.86 -19.88
C GLU A 244 24.12 40.64 -20.33
N SER A 245 24.24 41.58 -21.24
CA SER A 245 23.16 42.47 -21.69
C SER A 245 22.33 41.95 -22.87
N GLY A 246 22.73 40.82 -23.48
CA GLY A 246 22.07 40.28 -24.69
C GLY A 246 22.28 41.08 -25.97
N PHE A 247 23.08 42.13 -25.93
CA PHE A 247 23.44 42.94 -27.12
C PHE A 247 24.82 42.56 -27.62
N LEU A 248 24.94 42.35 -28.96
CA LEU A 248 26.17 42.05 -29.62
C LEU A 248 26.65 43.28 -30.41
N PRO A 249 27.78 43.92 -30.03
CA PRO A 249 28.32 44.99 -30.83
C PRO A 249 28.90 44.42 -32.11
N LEU A 250 28.40 44.87 -33.29
CA LEU A 250 28.86 44.47 -34.60
C LEU A 250 29.61 45.63 -35.25
N ASP A 251 30.68 45.32 -35.99
CA ASP A 251 31.40 46.31 -36.85
C ASP A 251 30.61 46.56 -38.14
N LEU A 252 30.80 47.71 -38.74
CA LEU A 252 30.20 48.14 -40.01
C LEU A 252 30.37 47.15 -41.18
N LYS A 253 31.27 46.18 -41.05
CA LYS A 253 31.58 45.17 -42.06
C LYS A 253 30.80 43.86 -41.85
N SER A 254 30.03 43.74 -40.80
CA SER A 254 29.29 42.52 -40.43
C SER A 254 27.79 42.79 -40.26
N GLU A 255 27.00 41.91 -40.79
CA GLU A 255 25.56 41.93 -40.68
C GLU A 255 25.09 40.67 -39.93
N PHE A 256 24.27 40.85 -38.89
CA PHE A 256 23.70 39.74 -38.12
C PHE A 256 22.27 39.52 -38.56
N THR A 257 21.99 38.34 -39.06
CA THR A 257 20.64 37.91 -39.40
C THR A 257 20.19 36.88 -38.34
N PRO A 258 19.23 37.19 -37.46
CA PRO A 258 18.72 36.23 -36.53
C PRO A 258 18.03 35.08 -37.27
N LEU A 259 18.32 33.85 -36.85
CA LEU A 259 17.57 32.68 -37.31
C LEU A 259 16.31 32.54 -36.44
N GLU A 260 15.17 32.83 -37.04
CA GLU A 260 13.89 32.51 -36.41
C GLU A 260 13.75 30.99 -36.35
N ARG A 261 14.05 30.41 -35.19
CA ARG A 261 13.69 29.01 -34.88
C ARG A 261 12.43 29.03 -34.07
N SER A 262 11.32 28.57 -34.62
CA SER A 262 10.18 28.18 -33.83
C SER A 262 10.56 26.94 -33.02
N THR A 263 11.01 27.13 -31.81
CA THR A 263 11.23 26.02 -30.88
C THR A 263 9.85 25.50 -30.46
N GLN A 264 9.42 24.44 -31.10
CA GLN A 264 8.17 23.78 -30.67
C GLN A 264 8.46 23.10 -29.34
N LEU A 265 8.08 23.77 -28.25
CA LEU A 265 8.12 23.17 -26.93
C LEU A 265 7.06 22.08 -26.89
N VAL A 266 7.38 21.02 -26.17
CA VAL A 266 6.41 19.96 -25.90
C VAL A 266 5.23 20.56 -25.14
N ASP A 267 4.04 20.27 -25.62
CA ASP A 267 2.79 20.73 -25.01
C ASP A 267 2.62 20.13 -23.59
N GLU A 268 2.17 20.95 -22.65
CA GLU A 268 1.88 20.54 -21.26
C GLU A 268 0.91 19.35 -21.20
N ALA A 269 -0.08 19.33 -22.09
CA ALA A 269 -1.05 18.24 -22.17
C ALA A 269 -0.38 16.90 -22.53
N THR A 270 0.65 16.92 -23.37
CA THR A 270 1.42 15.71 -23.74
C THR A 270 2.23 15.20 -22.56
N LEU A 271 2.91 16.08 -21.82
CA LEU A 271 3.65 15.68 -20.62
C LEU A 271 2.72 15.09 -19.56
N LYS A 272 1.61 15.76 -19.30
CA LYS A 272 0.59 15.28 -18.36
C LYS A 272 0.01 13.92 -18.77
N PHE A 273 -0.26 13.73 -20.06
CA PHE A 273 -0.76 12.44 -20.57
C PHE A 273 0.25 11.31 -20.34
N ILE A 274 1.55 11.58 -20.50
CA ILE A 274 2.60 10.57 -20.29
C ILE A 274 2.72 10.22 -18.81
N ASP A 275 2.71 11.22 -17.92
CA ASP A 275 2.73 11.00 -16.48
C ASP A 275 1.51 10.19 -16.03
N GLU A 276 0.32 10.56 -16.48
CA GLU A 276 -0.90 9.79 -16.21
C GLU A 276 -0.85 8.36 -16.76
N LYS A 277 -0.20 8.13 -17.90
CA LYS A 277 -0.01 6.79 -18.45
C LYS A 277 0.93 5.95 -17.60
N ILE A 278 1.99 6.55 -17.05
CA ILE A 278 2.89 5.89 -16.11
C ILE A 278 2.14 5.56 -14.80
N LEU A 279 1.44 6.53 -14.21
CA LEU A 279 0.67 6.35 -12.98
C LEU A 279 -0.40 5.27 -13.10
N ARG A 280 -1.09 5.18 -14.24
CA ARG A 280 -2.11 4.14 -14.54
C ARG A 280 -1.56 2.72 -14.48
N ASN A 281 -0.27 2.52 -14.75
CA ASN A 281 0.33 1.19 -14.63
C ASN A 281 0.28 0.64 -13.20
N TRP A 282 0.37 1.52 -12.20
CA TRP A 282 0.22 1.17 -10.79
C TRP A 282 -1.20 1.38 -10.26
N GLY A 283 -2.15 1.80 -11.11
CA GLY A 283 -3.52 2.06 -10.69
C GLY A 283 -3.68 3.29 -9.81
N VAL A 284 -2.77 4.26 -9.88
CA VAL A 284 -2.79 5.50 -9.10
C VAL A 284 -3.34 6.64 -10.00
N PRO A 285 -4.50 7.21 -9.70
CA PRO A 285 -4.99 8.41 -10.37
C PRO A 285 -4.19 9.65 -9.95
N LEU A 286 -4.00 10.59 -10.87
CA LEU A 286 -3.29 11.84 -10.59
C LEU A 286 -3.95 12.63 -9.45
N SER A 287 -5.28 12.64 -9.37
CA SER A 287 -6.03 13.30 -8.31
C SER A 287 -5.69 12.78 -6.91
N ILE A 288 -5.45 11.47 -6.76
CA ILE A 288 -5.01 10.86 -5.49
C ILE A 288 -3.59 11.32 -5.15
N LEU A 289 -2.70 11.34 -6.14
CA LEU A 289 -1.32 11.74 -5.95
C LEU A 289 -1.18 13.21 -5.51
N THR A 290 -1.98 14.10 -6.12
CA THR A 290 -1.98 15.54 -5.80
C THR A 290 -2.76 15.88 -4.54
N GLY A 291 -3.58 14.96 -4.02
CA GLY A 291 -4.44 15.19 -2.86
C GLY A 291 -5.74 15.94 -3.20
N ASP A 292 -6.01 16.20 -4.47
CA ASP A 292 -7.23 16.85 -4.95
C ASP A 292 -8.22 15.80 -5.49
N TYR A 293 -8.81 15.04 -4.59
CA TYR A 293 -9.71 13.94 -4.93
C TYR A 293 -11.04 14.02 -4.20
N THR A 294 -12.08 13.53 -4.87
CA THR A 294 -13.40 13.31 -4.27
C THR A 294 -13.45 11.98 -3.50
N LYS A 295 -14.48 11.82 -2.68
CA LYS A 295 -14.71 10.57 -1.93
C LYS A 295 -14.88 9.37 -2.86
N GLU A 296 -15.59 9.56 -3.96
CA GLU A 296 -15.84 8.54 -4.98
C GLU A 296 -14.53 8.10 -5.67
N GLN A 297 -13.66 9.07 -5.97
CA GLN A 297 -12.33 8.80 -6.54
C GLN A 297 -11.46 8.01 -5.59
N TYR A 298 -11.45 8.37 -4.29
CA TYR A 298 -10.72 7.61 -3.28
C TYR A 298 -11.29 6.20 -3.11
N ALA A 299 -12.62 6.05 -3.04
CA ALA A 299 -13.26 4.74 -2.94
C ALA A 299 -12.93 3.84 -4.13
N ALA A 300 -12.92 4.40 -5.35
CA ALA A 300 -12.53 3.68 -6.55
C ALA A 300 -11.05 3.25 -6.52
N PHE A 301 -10.15 4.12 -6.08
CA PHE A 301 -8.73 3.80 -5.88
C PHE A 301 -8.56 2.69 -4.83
N TYR A 302 -9.25 2.79 -3.69
CA TYR A 302 -9.21 1.79 -2.64
C TYR A 302 -9.66 0.42 -3.16
N GLN A 303 -10.85 0.34 -3.75
CA GLN A 303 -11.44 -0.91 -4.23
C GLN A 303 -10.62 -1.55 -5.38
N LYS A 304 -10.09 -0.75 -6.27
CA LYS A 304 -9.40 -1.26 -7.47
C LYS A 304 -7.93 -1.57 -7.22
N THR A 305 -7.24 -0.77 -6.39
CA THR A 305 -5.79 -0.85 -6.24
C THR A 305 -5.37 -1.39 -4.87
N LEU A 306 -5.94 -0.87 -3.78
CA LEU A 306 -5.49 -1.23 -2.44
C LEU A 306 -6.13 -2.54 -1.94
N GLU A 307 -7.42 -2.73 -2.11
CA GLU A 307 -8.15 -3.89 -1.59
C GLU A 307 -7.61 -5.23 -2.11
N PRO A 308 -7.28 -5.41 -3.40
CA PRO A 308 -6.67 -6.65 -3.88
C PRO A 308 -5.32 -6.96 -3.20
N LEU A 309 -4.51 -5.92 -2.95
CA LEU A 309 -3.24 -6.05 -2.24
C LEU A 309 -3.46 -6.45 -0.78
N ILE A 310 -4.41 -5.82 -0.11
CA ILE A 310 -4.81 -6.11 1.27
C ILE A 310 -5.24 -7.57 1.40
N ILE A 311 -6.10 -8.05 0.50
CA ILE A 311 -6.58 -9.43 0.46
C ILE A 311 -5.40 -10.40 0.25
N SER A 312 -4.53 -10.14 -0.71
CA SER A 312 -3.39 -10.98 -1.02
C SER A 312 -2.44 -11.12 0.18
N ILE A 313 -2.11 -10.03 0.84
CA ILE A 313 -1.25 -10.02 2.04
C ILE A 313 -1.94 -10.78 3.18
N SER A 314 -3.20 -10.49 3.46
CA SER A 314 -4.02 -11.15 4.49
C SER A 314 -4.01 -12.67 4.32
N GLN A 315 -4.28 -13.14 3.11
CA GLN A 315 -4.29 -14.55 2.78
C GLN A 315 -2.90 -15.21 2.90
N ALA A 316 -1.83 -14.52 2.45
CA ALA A 316 -0.46 -15.03 2.56
C ALA A 316 -0.04 -15.22 4.01
N PHE A 317 -0.32 -14.25 4.87
CA PHE A 317 -0.07 -14.33 6.32
C PHE A 317 -0.89 -15.42 6.97
N THR A 318 -2.21 -15.46 6.72
CA THR A 318 -3.11 -16.48 7.25
C THR A 318 -2.65 -17.89 6.86
N LYS A 319 -2.28 -18.09 5.59
CA LYS A 319 -1.84 -19.39 5.08
C LYS A 319 -0.59 -19.91 5.80
N LYS A 320 0.33 -19.03 6.19
CA LYS A 320 1.65 -19.42 6.70
C LYS A 320 1.75 -19.38 8.24
N LEU A 321 1.08 -18.43 8.90
CA LEU A 321 1.14 -18.31 10.37
C LEU A 321 0.19 -19.28 11.08
N PHE A 322 -0.83 -19.78 10.39
CA PHE A 322 -1.76 -20.76 10.94
C PHE A 322 -1.68 -22.10 10.22
N THR A 323 -1.72 -23.17 10.99
CA THR A 323 -1.87 -24.52 10.48
C THR A 323 -3.23 -24.71 9.79
N ARG A 324 -3.37 -25.76 8.96
CA ARG A 324 -4.65 -26.07 8.31
C ARG A 324 -5.78 -26.26 9.34
N ARG A 325 -5.47 -26.86 10.50
CA ARG A 325 -6.46 -27.06 11.57
C ARG A 325 -6.89 -25.74 12.19
N GLU A 326 -5.97 -24.85 12.54
CA GLU A 326 -6.29 -23.54 13.11
C GLU A 326 -7.13 -22.69 12.15
N ARG A 327 -6.83 -22.71 10.86
CA ARG A 327 -7.64 -22.04 9.84
C ARG A 327 -9.05 -22.61 9.74
N ALA A 328 -9.20 -23.94 9.86
CA ALA A 328 -10.52 -24.60 9.89
C ALA A 328 -11.34 -24.20 11.13
N PHE A 329 -10.70 -23.76 12.22
CA PHE A 329 -11.35 -23.17 13.38
C PHE A 329 -11.61 -21.66 13.26
N GLY A 330 -11.46 -21.09 12.05
CA GLY A 330 -11.80 -19.71 11.74
C GLY A 330 -10.72 -18.69 12.12
N ASN A 331 -9.46 -19.10 12.38
CA ASN A 331 -8.38 -18.15 12.60
C ASN A 331 -7.92 -17.55 11.28
N GLU A 332 -7.88 -16.24 11.23
CA GLU A 332 -7.50 -15.46 10.05
C GLU A 332 -6.78 -14.17 10.47
N ILE A 333 -5.92 -13.65 9.59
CA ILE A 333 -5.35 -12.32 9.73
C ILE A 333 -6.08 -11.41 8.78
N LYS A 334 -6.64 -10.33 9.30
CA LYS A 334 -7.22 -9.24 8.52
C LYS A 334 -6.37 -7.99 8.67
N LEU A 335 -6.22 -7.25 7.60
CA LEU A 335 -5.62 -5.93 7.62
C LEU A 335 -6.76 -4.91 7.55
N TYR A 336 -7.05 -4.29 8.67
CA TYR A 336 -8.05 -3.23 8.73
C TYR A 336 -7.38 -1.88 8.44
N PRO A 337 -8.03 -0.99 7.68
CA PRO A 337 -7.60 0.40 7.68
C PRO A 337 -7.70 0.89 9.13
N LYS A 338 -6.66 1.54 9.61
CA LYS A 338 -6.64 2.11 10.95
C LYS A 338 -7.78 3.13 11.03
N ASP A 339 -8.78 2.78 11.85
CA ASP A 339 -9.85 3.63 12.35
C ASP A 339 -10.34 4.75 11.40
N LEU A 340 -11.57 4.69 10.93
CA LEU A 340 -12.44 5.83 10.52
C LEU A 340 -11.76 7.06 9.86
N ILE A 341 -10.45 6.99 9.58
CA ILE A 341 -9.60 8.09 9.11
C ILE A 341 -10.05 8.64 7.74
N PHE A 342 -10.86 7.88 7.02
CA PHE A 342 -11.37 8.26 5.71
C PHE A 342 -12.77 8.87 5.73
N MET A 343 -13.37 8.97 6.90
CA MET A 343 -14.66 9.61 7.07
C MET A 343 -14.46 11.10 7.38
N THR A 344 -15.16 11.95 6.66
CA THR A 344 -15.27 13.35 7.05
C THR A 344 -15.94 13.43 8.44
N VAL A 345 -15.78 14.55 9.12
CA VAL A 345 -16.44 14.78 10.42
C VAL A 345 -17.95 14.51 10.30
N ASP A 346 -18.58 14.93 9.19
CA ASP A 346 -20.01 14.70 8.96
C ASP A 346 -20.35 13.22 8.80
N GLN A 347 -19.53 12.45 8.07
CA GLN A 347 -19.73 10.99 7.92
C GLN A 347 -19.48 10.25 9.23
N THR A 348 -18.48 10.67 10.00
CA THR A 348 -18.24 10.12 11.34
C THR A 348 -19.42 10.38 12.24
N LEU A 349 -19.98 11.59 12.20
CA LEU A 349 -21.17 11.96 12.95
C LEU A 349 -22.38 11.13 12.54
N GLU A 350 -22.62 10.97 11.24
CA GLU A 350 -23.73 10.18 10.69
C GLU A 350 -23.61 8.70 11.09
N MET A 351 -22.40 8.10 10.95
CA MET A 351 -22.15 6.73 11.34
C MET A 351 -22.30 6.52 12.86
N VAL A 352 -21.74 7.42 13.67
CA VAL A 352 -21.86 7.36 15.13
C VAL A 352 -23.33 7.48 15.53
N ASN A 353 -24.11 8.34 14.88
CA ASN A 353 -25.54 8.46 15.13
C ASN A 353 -26.29 7.16 14.76
N MET A 354 -26.00 6.59 13.59
CA MET A 354 -26.62 5.34 13.14
C MET A 354 -26.32 4.20 14.11
N LEU A 355 -25.04 4.00 14.46
CA LEU A 355 -24.61 2.93 15.36
C LEU A 355 -25.08 3.17 16.82
N SER A 356 -25.21 4.43 17.23
CA SER A 356 -25.75 4.79 18.55
C SER A 356 -27.21 4.39 18.68
N ASN A 357 -28.02 4.65 17.65
CA ASN A 357 -29.44 4.32 17.64
C ASN A 357 -29.69 2.81 17.78
N THR A 358 -28.79 1.99 17.22
CA THR A 358 -28.88 0.52 17.29
C THR A 358 -28.17 -0.08 18.52
N GLY A 359 -27.45 0.73 19.31
CA GLY A 359 -26.65 0.24 20.44
C GLY A 359 -25.43 -0.58 20.01
N SER A 360 -24.99 -0.44 18.78
CA SER A 360 -23.89 -1.21 18.19
C SER A 360 -22.50 -0.64 18.52
N ILE A 361 -22.41 0.55 19.12
CA ILE A 361 -21.18 1.25 19.47
C ILE A 361 -21.14 1.58 20.96
N TYR A 362 -19.97 1.40 21.60
CA TYR A 362 -19.75 1.78 22.99
C TYR A 362 -19.53 3.30 23.13
N GLU A 363 -19.88 3.85 24.29
CA GLU A 363 -19.73 5.30 24.55
C GLU A 363 -18.26 5.78 24.43
N ASN A 364 -17.31 4.96 24.87
CA ASN A 364 -15.89 5.29 24.71
C ASN A 364 -15.43 5.20 23.26
N GLU A 365 -16.00 4.33 22.44
CA GLU A 365 -15.69 4.28 21.00
C GLU A 365 -16.20 5.54 20.29
N LYS A 366 -17.39 6.05 20.66
CA LYS A 366 -17.89 7.35 20.17
C LYS A 366 -16.94 8.48 20.50
N ARG A 367 -16.42 8.51 21.73
CA ARG A 367 -15.45 9.52 22.16
C ARG A 367 -14.15 9.44 21.35
N VAL A 368 -13.62 8.23 21.16
CA VAL A 368 -12.41 7.98 20.37
C VAL A 368 -12.61 8.38 18.90
N ALA A 369 -13.78 8.10 18.31
CA ALA A 369 -14.11 8.49 16.94
C ALA A 369 -14.04 10.01 16.71
N PHE A 370 -14.26 10.80 17.75
CA PHE A 370 -14.12 12.28 17.74
C PHE A 370 -12.79 12.77 18.34
N GLY A 371 -11.80 11.87 18.53
CA GLY A 371 -10.49 12.25 19.10
C GLY A 371 -10.50 12.54 20.60
N LEU A 372 -11.58 12.19 21.32
CA LEU A 372 -11.69 12.39 22.76
C LEU A 372 -11.15 11.18 23.51
N ARG A 373 -10.53 11.39 24.66
CA ARG A 373 -10.03 10.30 25.51
C ARG A 373 -11.16 9.45 26.07
N PRO A 374 -11.02 8.10 26.16
CA PRO A 374 -11.93 7.25 26.87
C PRO A 374 -12.08 7.67 28.35
N LEU A 375 -13.26 7.49 28.91
CA LEU A 375 -13.54 7.73 30.33
C LEU A 375 -13.75 6.40 31.04
N PRO A 376 -13.13 6.15 32.21
CA PRO A 376 -13.31 4.91 32.96
C PRO A 376 -14.78 4.63 33.34
N GLU A 377 -15.55 5.69 33.59
CA GLU A 377 -16.96 5.60 34.00
C GLU A 377 -17.87 5.11 32.85
N LEU A 378 -17.40 5.20 31.60
CA LEU A 378 -18.11 4.80 30.38
C LEU A 378 -17.64 3.45 29.83
N GLU A 379 -16.73 2.76 30.54
CA GLU A 379 -16.24 1.46 30.11
C GLU A 379 -17.38 0.43 30.06
N GLY A 380 -17.51 -0.25 28.92
CA GLY A 380 -18.55 -1.25 28.68
C GLY A 380 -19.99 -0.70 28.58
N LYS A 381 -20.18 0.62 28.66
CA LYS A 381 -21.51 1.24 28.51
C LYS A 381 -21.84 1.48 27.05
N ARG A 382 -23.05 1.12 26.67
CA ARG A 382 -23.65 1.43 25.37
C ARG A 382 -25.12 1.76 25.55
N TYR A 383 -25.61 2.70 24.81
CA TYR A 383 -27.01 3.12 24.82
C TYR A 383 -27.63 2.83 23.46
N MET A 384 -28.89 2.50 23.44
CA MET A 384 -29.69 2.29 22.23
C MET A 384 -30.97 3.10 22.28
N SER A 385 -31.49 3.45 21.13
CA SER A 385 -32.82 4.04 21.05
C SER A 385 -33.89 2.95 21.34
N LEU A 386 -34.86 3.28 22.16
CA LEU A 386 -36.01 2.37 22.44
C LEU A 386 -36.94 2.22 21.23
N ASN A 387 -36.71 2.93 20.14
CA ASN A 387 -37.52 2.81 18.94
C ASN A 387 -37.21 1.58 18.07
N TRP A 388 -36.16 0.80 18.45
CA TRP A 388 -35.79 -0.43 17.75
C TRP A 388 -36.15 -1.64 18.59
N VAL A 389 -36.88 -2.58 17.99
CA VAL A 389 -37.27 -3.85 18.60
C VAL A 389 -36.66 -4.98 17.76
N ASP A 390 -36.21 -6.03 18.43
CA ASP A 390 -35.76 -7.25 17.78
C ASP A 390 -36.85 -7.79 16.85
N VAL A 391 -36.50 -8.12 15.60
CA VAL A 391 -37.46 -8.61 14.60
C VAL A 391 -38.20 -9.85 15.06
N ASP A 392 -37.52 -10.74 15.81
CA ASP A 392 -38.12 -11.98 16.32
C ASP A 392 -39.17 -11.74 17.40
N ILE A 393 -39.10 -10.61 18.12
CA ILE A 393 -40.07 -10.24 19.18
C ILE A 393 -40.95 -9.04 18.80
N ALA A 394 -40.76 -8.48 17.62
CA ALA A 394 -41.48 -7.27 17.17
C ALA A 394 -43.00 -7.44 17.21
N ASN A 395 -43.52 -8.63 16.83
CA ASN A 395 -44.94 -8.97 16.89
C ASN A 395 -45.44 -9.03 18.32
N GLN A 396 -44.67 -9.57 19.26
CA GLN A 396 -45.03 -9.64 20.69
C GLN A 396 -45.05 -8.27 21.35
N TYR A 397 -44.08 -7.40 20.95
CA TYR A 397 -44.03 -6.03 21.45
C TYR A 397 -45.21 -5.19 20.97
N GLN A 398 -45.62 -5.35 19.71
CA GLN A 398 -46.79 -4.66 19.16
C GLN A 398 -48.07 -5.13 19.82
N VAL A 399 -48.24 -6.45 20.04
CA VAL A 399 -49.41 -7.02 20.71
C VAL A 399 -49.46 -6.59 22.19
N GLY A 400 -48.31 -6.56 22.86
CA GLY A 400 -48.22 -6.12 24.26
C GLY A 400 -48.58 -4.65 24.47
N ASN A 401 -48.19 -3.79 23.54
CA ASN A 401 -48.58 -2.37 23.58
C ASN A 401 -50.05 -2.14 23.19
N ALA A 402 -50.59 -2.91 22.26
CA ALA A 402 -52.02 -2.86 21.91
C ALA A 402 -52.92 -3.34 23.10
N ALA A 403 -52.46 -4.35 23.83
CA ALA A 403 -53.18 -4.82 25.02
C ALA A 403 -53.19 -3.80 26.17
N LYS A 404 -52.11 -3.04 26.36
CA LYS A 404 -52.05 -1.97 27.38
C LYS A 404 -52.91 -0.76 27.03
N ASN A 405 -53.11 -0.47 25.75
CA ASN A 405 -53.95 0.64 25.32
C ASN A 405 -55.44 0.30 25.24
N ASN A 406 -55.82 -0.98 25.35
CA ASN A 406 -57.19 -1.44 25.29
C ASN A 406 -57.78 -1.82 26.66
N THR A 407 -57.17 -1.45 27.77
CA THR A 407 -57.79 -1.58 29.08
C THR A 407 -58.82 -0.44 29.20
N PRO A 408 -60.15 -0.74 29.27
CA PRO A 408 -61.17 0.32 29.43
C PRO A 408 -60.90 1.02 30.77
N PRO A 409 -61.20 2.32 30.89
CA PRO A 409 -61.15 3.04 32.16
C PRO A 409 -62.09 2.33 33.15
N GLY A 410 -61.55 1.89 34.25
CA GLY A 410 -62.34 1.22 35.32
C GLY A 410 -63.46 2.12 35.76
N ASN A 411 -64.68 1.59 35.71
CA ASN A 411 -65.89 2.19 36.19
C ASN A 411 -65.78 2.31 37.69
N ASN A 412 -65.50 3.46 38.24
CA ASN A 412 -65.68 3.76 39.66
C ASN A 412 -67.15 3.94 39.89
N GLY A 413 -67.83 2.86 40.16
CA GLY A 413 -69.21 2.87 40.69
C GLY A 413 -69.20 3.53 42.03
N ASP A 414 -69.96 4.61 42.12
CA ASP A 414 -70.44 5.19 43.37
C ASP A 414 -71.01 4.12 44.28
N ASN A 415 -70.49 4.02 45.49
CA ASN A 415 -71.24 3.41 46.61
C ASN A 415 -71.37 4.45 47.73
N ASN A 416 -72.46 5.23 47.56
CA ASN A 416 -72.99 6.05 48.63
C ASN A 416 -73.82 5.13 49.54
N GLY A 417 -73.45 5.01 50.77
CA GLY A 417 -74.17 4.24 51.82
C GLY A 417 -73.84 4.85 53.17
N GLY A 418 -74.81 5.69 53.58
CA GLY A 418 -74.79 6.37 54.84
C GLY A 418 -74.94 5.42 56.07
N GLY A 419 -74.66 5.92 57.20
CA GLY A 419 -74.78 5.29 58.48
C GLY A 419 -74.19 6.15 59.56
N ASP A 420 -75.09 6.87 60.17
CA ASP A 420 -74.96 7.63 61.42
C ASP A 420 -74.20 6.81 62.51
N ASP A 421 -73.43 7.37 63.39
CA ASP A 421 -73.89 7.72 64.74
C ASP A 421 -72.70 7.86 65.72
N ASP A 422 -72.81 8.92 66.48
CA ASP A 422 -72.48 9.14 67.88
C ASP A 422 -71.09 8.77 68.45
N GLY A 423 -70.58 9.76 69.15
CA GLY A 423 -70.12 9.58 70.52
C GLY A 423 -68.67 9.98 70.84
N GLU A 424 -68.61 11.15 71.56
CA GLU A 424 -67.57 11.70 72.43
C GLU A 424 -66.30 12.24 71.85
#